data_1e9b1d7b4aeaab0cae116fc30af6c629
#
_entry.id   1e9b1d7b4aeaab0cae116fc30af6c629
#
_cell.length_a   1.000
_cell.length_b   1.000
_cell.length_c   1.000
_cell.angle_alpha   90.00
_cell.angle_beta   90.00
_cell.angle_gamma   90.00
#
_symmetry.space_group_name_H-M   'P 1'
#
loop_
_entity.id
_entity.type
_entity.pdbx_description
1 polymer ?
#
loop_
_entity_poly.entity_id
_entity_poly.type
_entity_poly.pdbx_seq_one_letter_code
_entity_poly.pdbx_strand_id
1 'polypeptide(L)'
;MPLSDIQLKVVKVLRSFRSTTNYVGGGAALNRRWSRISDDLDIYTDLGDLPESARRELAALRREGFGVREVYANDLGVEAVVSLYGYETLLQWMHDPETSTRFFAVVVDDDFGFRLHEADNAVNKVLCASRRQNAARDAADLVQIVEEYAPLGPLVWAACGKDQSLTPPKVIQGIRRNAFGYANEEFKTLSSIRPITRDRVRTVLTSALEDASAYCEEIAPAELVGSLFVNSDEIPIEATAQQLEDKTAIAMPLRQFAATPIVRTD
;
A
#
# COMPACT_ATOMS: atom_id res chain seq x y z
N MET A 1 -16.27 -3.33 7.78
CA MET A 1 -15.01 -2.53 7.74
C MET A 1 -13.86 -3.41 8.21
N PRO A 2 -12.78 -3.54 7.47
CA PRO A 2 -11.73 -4.50 7.81
C PRO A 2 -10.65 -3.94 8.74
N LEU A 3 -11.01 -3.11 9.70
CA LEU A 3 -10.21 -2.78 10.86
C LEU A 3 -10.72 -3.57 12.06
N SER A 4 -9.83 -4.06 12.89
CA SER A 4 -10.19 -4.66 14.17
C SER A 4 -10.76 -3.59 15.13
N ASP A 5 -11.49 -4.00 16.16
CA ASP A 5 -12.07 -3.08 17.15
C ASP A 5 -11.02 -2.21 17.83
N ILE A 6 -9.84 -2.77 18.09
CA ILE A 6 -8.75 -1.99 18.69
C ILE A 6 -8.18 -0.98 17.68
N GLN A 7 -8.03 -1.37 16.40
CA GLN A 7 -7.56 -0.45 15.35
C GLN A 7 -8.53 0.71 15.15
N LEU A 8 -9.84 0.46 15.15
CA LEU A 8 -10.86 1.52 15.08
C LEU A 8 -10.74 2.53 16.23
N LYS A 9 -10.47 2.06 17.44
CA LYS A 9 -10.26 2.94 18.59
C LYS A 9 -8.96 3.73 18.48
N VAL A 10 -7.88 3.08 18.02
CA VAL A 10 -6.58 3.72 17.81
C VAL A 10 -6.68 4.81 16.75
N VAL A 11 -7.24 4.53 15.57
CA VAL A 11 -7.34 5.54 14.51
C VAL A 11 -8.20 6.73 14.92
N LYS A 12 -9.26 6.51 15.72
CA LYS A 12 -10.08 7.59 16.27
C LYS A 12 -9.28 8.57 17.14
N VAL A 13 -8.32 8.08 17.92
CA VAL A 13 -7.43 8.93 18.72
C VAL A 13 -6.42 9.63 17.83
N LEU A 14 -5.85 8.90 16.86
CA LEU A 14 -4.73 9.37 16.07
C LEU A 14 -5.11 10.22 14.86
N ARG A 15 -6.39 10.23 14.43
CA ARG A 15 -6.83 10.95 13.21
C ARG A 15 -6.50 12.44 13.22
N SER A 16 -6.49 13.09 14.40
CA SER A 16 -6.17 14.52 14.54
C SER A 16 -4.68 14.84 14.34
N PHE A 17 -3.81 13.84 14.33
CA PHE A 17 -2.39 13.98 14.05
C PHE A 17 -2.08 13.82 12.55
N ARG A 18 -3.06 13.40 11.75
CA ARG A 18 -2.89 13.18 10.30
C ARG A 18 -2.96 14.51 9.54
N SER A 19 -2.20 14.55 8.45
CA SER A 19 -2.11 15.71 7.55
C SER A 19 -1.75 15.25 6.13
N THR A 20 -1.54 16.19 5.23
CA THR A 20 -1.03 15.91 3.88
C THR A 20 0.39 15.36 3.85
N THR A 21 1.14 15.46 4.95
CA THR A 21 2.51 14.96 5.10
C THR A 21 2.65 13.88 6.18
N ASN A 22 1.56 13.53 6.86
CA ASN A 22 1.52 12.45 7.85
C ASN A 22 0.18 11.72 7.69
N TYR A 23 0.19 10.50 7.19
CA TYR A 23 -1.00 9.79 6.70
C TYR A 23 -0.88 8.28 6.89
N VAL A 24 -2.02 7.59 6.83
CA VAL A 24 -2.08 6.13 6.91
C VAL A 24 -1.98 5.52 5.52
N GLY A 25 -1.24 4.41 5.39
CA GLY A 25 -1.16 3.62 4.17
C GLY A 25 -1.20 2.11 4.47
N GLY A 26 -0.50 1.34 3.64
CA GLY A 26 -0.33 -0.09 3.86
C GLY A 26 -1.63 -0.90 3.81
N GLY A 27 -1.59 -2.06 4.46
CA GLY A 27 -2.70 -3.03 4.43
C GLY A 27 -3.98 -2.52 5.04
N ALA A 28 -3.91 -1.77 6.13
CA ALA A 28 -5.08 -1.25 6.83
C ALA A 28 -5.88 -0.24 5.99
N ALA A 29 -5.19 0.67 5.30
CA ALA A 29 -5.82 1.65 4.42
C ALA A 29 -6.36 1.01 3.14
N LEU A 30 -5.62 0.05 2.55
CA LEU A 30 -6.00 -0.65 1.34
C LEU A 30 -7.24 -1.53 1.54
N ASN A 31 -7.25 -2.31 2.61
CA ASN A 31 -8.27 -3.34 2.85
C ASN A 31 -9.60 -2.80 3.39
N ARG A 32 -9.78 -1.49 3.51
CA ARG A 32 -11.00 -0.88 4.05
C ARG A 32 -12.29 -1.33 3.36
N ARG A 33 -12.21 -1.61 2.07
CA ARG A 33 -13.34 -2.08 1.26
C ARG A 33 -13.37 -3.60 1.13
N TRP A 34 -12.30 -4.30 1.56
CA TRP A 34 -12.10 -5.73 1.29
C TRP A 34 -12.23 -6.57 2.55
N SER A 35 -11.97 -7.86 2.40
CA SER A 35 -12.26 -8.82 3.46
C SER A 35 -11.10 -9.07 4.42
N ARG A 36 -9.84 -8.76 4.04
CA ARG A 36 -8.67 -8.99 4.91
C ARG A 36 -8.52 -7.88 5.95
N ILE A 37 -8.30 -8.27 7.19
CA ILE A 37 -7.95 -7.37 8.28
C ILE A 37 -6.42 -7.28 8.35
N SER A 38 -5.85 -6.08 8.35
CA SER A 38 -4.41 -5.89 8.55
C SER A 38 -4.06 -6.12 10.01
N ASP A 39 -2.88 -6.71 10.27
CA ASP A 39 -2.37 -6.92 11.64
C ASP A 39 -1.74 -5.64 12.21
N ASP A 40 -1.40 -4.71 11.33
CA ASP A 40 -0.67 -3.48 11.59
C ASP A 40 -1.37 -2.23 11.05
N LEU A 41 -0.98 -1.07 11.57
CA LEU A 41 -1.31 0.26 11.05
C LEU A 41 -0.03 0.97 10.66
N ASP A 42 0.14 1.18 9.35
CA ASP A 42 1.29 1.85 8.76
C ASP A 42 1.04 3.35 8.68
N ILE A 43 1.87 4.14 9.34
CA ILE A 43 1.81 5.60 9.38
C ILE A 43 3.04 6.14 8.67
N TYR A 44 2.81 6.86 7.59
CA TYR A 44 3.88 7.45 6.79
C TYR A 44 4.04 8.93 7.08
N THR A 45 5.29 9.38 7.09
CA THR A 45 5.64 10.79 7.29
C THR A 45 6.58 11.23 6.17
N ASP A 46 6.15 12.22 5.38
CA ASP A 46 6.97 12.79 4.31
C ASP A 46 8.02 13.78 4.85
N LEU A 47 7.70 14.45 5.94
CA LEU A 47 8.52 15.52 6.52
C LEU A 47 8.51 15.47 8.05
N GLY A 48 9.59 15.98 8.67
CA GLY A 48 9.65 16.20 10.10
C GLY A 48 10.41 15.14 10.89
N ASP A 49 10.41 15.32 12.20
CA ASP A 49 11.02 14.40 13.16
C ASP A 49 10.07 13.24 13.44
N LEU A 50 10.35 12.11 12.84
CA LEU A 50 9.52 10.91 12.93
C LEU A 50 9.45 10.37 14.37
N PRO A 51 10.57 10.21 15.12
CA PRO A 51 10.52 9.80 16.52
C PRO A 51 9.70 10.72 17.41
N GLU A 52 9.80 12.04 17.22
CA GLU A 52 9.02 13.02 17.98
C GLU A 52 7.53 12.95 17.63
N SER A 53 7.19 12.79 16.36
CA SER A 53 5.80 12.59 15.92
C SER A 53 5.19 11.35 16.55
N ALA A 54 5.88 10.21 16.48
CA ALA A 54 5.44 8.95 17.09
C ALA A 54 5.30 9.09 18.62
N ARG A 55 6.25 9.73 19.29
CA ARG A 55 6.21 9.94 20.74
C ARG A 55 4.98 10.72 21.18
N ARG A 56 4.61 11.80 20.46
CA ARG A 56 3.40 12.60 20.75
C ARG A 56 2.12 11.76 20.58
N GLU A 57 2.06 10.95 19.54
CA GLU A 57 0.93 10.08 19.25
C GLU A 57 0.79 8.95 20.29
N LEU A 58 1.91 8.32 20.67
CA LEU A 58 1.92 7.30 21.72
C LEU A 58 1.54 7.89 23.08
N ALA A 59 1.94 9.13 23.37
CA ALA A 59 1.51 9.83 24.58
C ALA A 59 -0.01 10.12 24.57
N ALA A 60 -0.59 10.41 23.41
CA ALA A 60 -2.04 10.57 23.30
C ALA A 60 -2.77 9.24 23.56
N LEU A 61 -2.30 8.13 23.01
CA LEU A 61 -2.87 6.81 23.25
C LEU A 61 -2.79 6.43 24.74
N ARG A 62 -1.66 6.69 25.40
CA ARG A 62 -1.53 6.44 26.85
C ARG A 62 -2.55 7.25 27.68
N ARG A 63 -2.82 8.50 27.30
CA ARG A 63 -3.83 9.35 27.97
C ARG A 63 -5.26 8.81 27.81
N GLU A 64 -5.54 8.14 26.69
CA GLU A 64 -6.82 7.47 26.43
C GLU A 64 -6.90 6.04 27.02
N GLY A 65 -5.92 5.66 27.84
CA GLY A 65 -5.93 4.40 28.59
C GLY A 65 -5.38 3.19 27.85
N PHE A 66 -4.74 3.39 26.68
CA PHE A 66 -4.07 2.29 25.99
C PHE A 66 -2.75 1.93 26.68
N GLY A 67 -2.49 0.62 26.77
CA GLY A 67 -1.16 0.10 27.03
C GLY A 67 -0.28 0.33 25.80
N VAL A 68 0.95 0.82 26.00
CA VAL A 68 1.88 1.11 24.92
C VAL A 68 3.25 0.55 25.26
N ARG A 69 3.74 -0.35 24.42
CA ARG A 69 5.08 -0.95 24.50
C ARG A 69 5.84 -0.64 23.20
N GLU A 70 6.82 0.24 23.30
CA GLU A 70 7.72 0.53 22.20
C GLU A 70 8.61 -0.68 21.90
N VAL A 71 8.73 -1.07 20.63
CA VAL A 71 9.55 -2.19 20.16
C VAL A 71 10.91 -1.66 19.72
N TYR A 72 10.91 -0.63 18.88
CA TYR A 72 12.10 0.15 18.53
C TYR A 72 11.73 1.59 18.16
N ALA A 73 12.72 2.50 18.22
CA ALA A 73 12.62 3.87 17.76
C ALA A 73 13.97 4.37 17.25
N ASN A 74 14.02 4.84 16.01
CA ASN A 74 15.15 5.50 15.38
C ASN A 74 14.67 6.44 14.27
N ASP A 75 15.60 7.12 13.62
CA ASP A 75 15.28 8.13 12.58
C ASP A 75 14.61 7.54 11.33
N LEU A 76 14.71 6.24 11.08
CA LEU A 76 14.13 5.55 9.94
C LEU A 76 12.72 4.98 10.23
N GLY A 77 12.43 4.70 11.51
CA GLY A 77 11.16 4.13 11.90
C GLY A 77 10.95 4.04 13.40
N VAL A 78 9.70 3.98 13.79
CA VAL A 78 9.25 3.69 15.15
C VAL A 78 8.22 2.58 15.08
N GLU A 79 8.31 1.62 15.98
CA GLU A 79 7.35 0.53 16.10
C GLU A 79 6.89 0.37 17.55
N ALA A 80 5.60 0.24 17.74
CA ALA A 80 5.00 0.04 19.04
C ALA A 80 3.82 -0.92 19.00
N VAL A 81 3.72 -1.80 20.00
CA VAL A 81 2.52 -2.58 20.26
C VAL A 81 1.60 -1.78 21.17
N VAL A 82 0.36 -1.61 20.72
CA VAL A 82 -0.69 -0.92 21.46
C VAL A 82 -1.75 -1.92 21.90
N SER A 83 -2.13 -1.88 23.17
CA SER A 83 -3.08 -2.83 23.74
C SER A 83 -4.23 -2.13 24.44
N LEU A 84 -5.43 -2.75 24.39
CA LEU A 84 -6.62 -2.31 25.12
C LEU A 84 -7.54 -3.51 25.38
N TYR A 85 -7.94 -3.72 26.64
CA TYR A 85 -8.82 -4.82 27.05
C TYR A 85 -8.37 -6.23 26.62
N GLY A 86 -7.06 -6.47 26.55
CA GLY A 86 -6.49 -7.75 26.14
C GLY A 86 -6.32 -7.95 24.63
N TYR A 87 -6.73 -6.97 23.82
CA TYR A 87 -6.45 -6.95 22.36
C TYR A 87 -5.21 -6.12 22.08
N GLU A 88 -4.50 -6.47 21.01
CA GLU A 88 -3.27 -5.79 20.59
C GLU A 88 -3.30 -5.46 19.10
N THR A 89 -2.59 -4.41 18.71
CA THR A 89 -2.26 -4.09 17.32
C THR A 89 -0.87 -3.47 17.26
N LEU A 90 -0.21 -3.65 16.12
CA LEU A 90 1.09 -3.05 15.84
C LEU A 90 0.89 -1.70 15.16
N LEU A 91 1.64 -0.68 15.59
CA LEU A 91 1.76 0.61 14.93
C LEU A 91 3.17 0.76 14.41
N GLN A 92 3.30 1.18 13.15
CA GLN A 92 4.58 1.45 12.51
C GLN A 92 4.58 2.87 11.94
N TRP A 93 5.52 3.71 12.37
CA TRP A 93 5.79 5.02 11.78
C TRP A 93 7.05 4.92 10.94
N MET A 94 7.01 5.44 9.72
CA MET A 94 8.14 5.33 8.82
C MET A 94 8.26 6.50 7.84
N HIS A 95 9.49 6.80 7.44
CA HIS A 95 9.78 7.50 6.20
C HIS A 95 9.96 6.46 5.11
N ASP A 96 9.13 6.51 4.09
CA ASP A 96 9.23 5.59 2.97
C ASP A 96 9.29 6.36 1.65
N PRO A 97 10.42 6.31 0.93
CA PRO A 97 10.56 6.94 -0.37
C PRO A 97 9.50 6.50 -1.38
N GLU A 98 9.02 5.25 -1.29
CA GLU A 98 7.99 4.72 -2.19
C GLU A 98 6.63 5.36 -1.94
N THR A 99 6.32 5.76 -0.72
CA THR A 99 5.07 6.47 -0.41
C THR A 99 5.20 7.97 -0.60
N SER A 100 6.36 8.56 -0.40
CA SER A 100 6.60 9.98 -0.66
C SER A 100 6.68 10.31 -2.15
N THR A 101 6.95 9.30 -2.99
CA THR A 101 6.89 9.38 -4.45
C THR A 101 5.61 8.70 -4.94
N ARG A 102 4.63 9.46 -5.38
CA ARG A 102 3.28 8.97 -5.70
C ARG A 102 2.66 9.66 -6.92
N PHE A 103 1.57 9.09 -7.40
CA PHE A 103 0.80 9.60 -8.53
C PHE A 103 -0.22 10.65 -8.08
N PHE A 104 -0.78 10.46 -6.89
CA PHE A 104 -1.82 11.33 -6.32
C PHE A 104 -1.40 11.96 -5.00
N ALA A 105 -2.02 13.06 -4.66
CA ALA A 105 -1.98 13.57 -3.29
C ALA A 105 -2.68 12.59 -2.34
N VAL A 106 -2.32 12.63 -1.06
CA VAL A 106 -3.07 11.91 -0.03
C VAL A 106 -4.50 12.44 0.05
N VAL A 107 -5.43 11.59 0.42
CA VAL A 107 -6.86 11.91 0.47
C VAL A 107 -7.35 12.03 1.90
N VAL A 108 -8.33 12.91 2.10
CA VAL A 108 -9.04 13.02 3.38
C VAL A 108 -9.90 11.77 3.58
N ASP A 109 -9.91 11.26 4.79
CA ASP A 109 -10.63 10.06 5.16
C ASP A 109 -11.29 10.23 6.53
N ASP A 110 -12.55 9.81 6.65
CA ASP A 110 -13.34 10.03 7.87
C ASP A 110 -12.81 9.28 9.09
N ASP A 111 -12.23 8.08 8.90
CA ASP A 111 -11.68 7.30 9.99
C ASP A 111 -10.21 7.65 10.26
N PHE A 112 -9.39 7.67 9.21
CA PHE A 112 -7.96 7.90 9.35
C PHE A 112 -7.56 9.38 9.46
N GLY A 113 -8.42 10.32 9.04
CA GLY A 113 -8.07 11.72 8.82
C GLY A 113 -7.45 11.93 7.44
N PHE A 114 -6.25 11.38 7.21
CA PHE A 114 -5.59 11.36 5.90
C PHE A 114 -5.02 9.97 5.62
N ARG A 115 -5.15 9.54 4.38
CA ARG A 115 -4.58 8.27 3.91
C ARG A 115 -3.98 8.37 2.51
N LEU A 116 -3.10 7.43 2.20
CA LEU A 116 -2.58 7.26 0.85
C LEU A 116 -3.74 7.01 -0.13
N HIS A 117 -3.63 7.58 -1.33
CA HIS A 117 -4.59 7.32 -2.40
C HIS A 117 -4.64 5.82 -2.72
N GLU A 118 -5.82 5.30 -3.03
CA GLU A 118 -6.03 3.86 -3.20
C GLU A 118 -5.17 3.29 -4.34
N ALA A 119 -5.04 4.03 -5.45
CA ALA A 119 -4.21 3.64 -6.58
C ALA A 119 -2.71 3.57 -6.21
N ASP A 120 -2.19 4.57 -5.49
CA ASP A 120 -0.81 4.54 -5.00
C ASP A 120 -0.56 3.38 -4.05
N ASN A 121 -1.52 3.10 -3.17
CA ASN A 121 -1.42 1.99 -2.23
C ASN A 121 -1.43 0.63 -2.95
N ALA A 122 -2.26 0.50 -4.01
CA ALA A 122 -2.28 -0.69 -4.87
C ALA A 122 -0.95 -0.90 -5.61
N VAL A 123 -0.35 0.17 -6.18
CA VAL A 123 0.98 0.10 -6.81
C VAL A 123 2.05 -0.31 -5.80
N ASN A 124 2.02 0.23 -4.58
CA ASN A 124 2.96 -0.16 -3.52
C ASN A 124 2.79 -1.64 -3.14
N LYS A 125 1.57 -2.19 -3.17
CA LYS A 125 1.34 -3.64 -2.97
C LYS A 125 1.92 -4.50 -4.07
N VAL A 126 1.87 -4.05 -5.32
CA VAL A 126 2.55 -4.72 -6.45
C VAL A 126 4.06 -4.79 -6.20
N LEU A 127 4.68 -3.68 -5.74
CA LEU A 127 6.09 -3.66 -5.37
C LEU A 127 6.40 -4.62 -4.21
N CYS A 128 5.62 -4.59 -3.14
CA CYS A 128 5.78 -5.50 -2.01
C CYS A 128 5.72 -6.97 -2.45
N ALA A 129 4.70 -7.34 -3.21
CA ALA A 129 4.52 -8.71 -3.69
C ALA A 129 5.64 -9.15 -4.64
N SER A 130 6.20 -8.23 -5.44
CA SER A 130 7.30 -8.54 -6.35
C SER A 130 8.65 -8.75 -5.66
N ARG A 131 8.86 -8.18 -4.46
CA ARG A 131 10.15 -8.15 -3.76
C ARG A 131 10.19 -9.04 -2.52
N ARG A 132 9.09 -9.10 -1.75
CA ARG A 132 9.05 -9.77 -0.46
C ARG A 132 8.82 -11.28 -0.64
N GLN A 133 9.70 -12.08 -0.08
CA GLN A 133 9.48 -13.51 0.09
C GLN A 133 8.66 -13.76 1.36
N ASN A 134 7.87 -14.82 1.37
CA ASN A 134 7.10 -15.27 2.53
C ASN A 134 6.08 -14.25 3.06
N ALA A 135 5.34 -13.59 2.17
CA ALA A 135 4.28 -12.66 2.53
C ALA A 135 2.94 -13.06 1.89
N ALA A 136 2.34 -14.17 2.34
CA ALA A 136 1.03 -14.64 1.87
C ALA A 136 -0.04 -13.53 1.89
N ARG A 137 0.08 -12.58 2.83
CA ARG A 137 -0.76 -11.38 2.90
C ARG A 137 -0.66 -10.50 1.65
N ASP A 138 0.53 -10.34 1.06
CA ASP A 138 0.69 -9.50 -0.14
C ASP A 138 0.03 -10.17 -1.35
N ALA A 139 0.12 -11.50 -1.47
CA ALA A 139 -0.59 -12.25 -2.50
C ALA A 139 -2.12 -12.17 -2.32
N ALA A 140 -2.61 -12.23 -1.09
CA ALA A 140 -4.01 -12.05 -0.75
C ALA A 140 -4.52 -10.66 -1.09
N ASP A 141 -3.74 -9.62 -0.79
CA ASP A 141 -4.06 -8.23 -1.12
C ASP A 141 -4.11 -8.02 -2.64
N LEU A 142 -3.18 -8.62 -3.42
CA LEU A 142 -3.23 -8.56 -4.88
C LEU A 142 -4.49 -9.23 -5.46
N VAL A 143 -4.94 -10.35 -4.90
CA VAL A 143 -6.19 -10.98 -5.33
C VAL A 143 -7.36 -10.02 -5.16
N GLN A 144 -7.44 -9.36 -4.02
CA GLN A 144 -8.52 -8.40 -3.75
C GLN A 144 -8.45 -7.18 -4.67
N ILE A 145 -7.24 -6.67 -4.95
CA ILE A 145 -7.04 -5.59 -5.92
C ILE A 145 -7.59 -6.00 -7.28
N VAL A 146 -7.19 -7.16 -7.77
CA VAL A 146 -7.57 -7.64 -9.11
C VAL A 146 -9.08 -7.91 -9.24
N GLU A 147 -9.69 -8.49 -8.20
CA GLU A 147 -11.10 -8.84 -8.24
C GLU A 147 -12.06 -7.65 -8.00
N GLU A 148 -11.64 -6.64 -7.22
CA GLU A 148 -12.56 -5.64 -6.70
C GLU A 148 -12.17 -4.18 -7.03
N TYR A 149 -10.96 -3.95 -7.58
CA TYR A 149 -10.48 -2.58 -7.79
C TYR A 149 -9.95 -2.30 -9.19
N ALA A 150 -8.87 -2.98 -9.61
CA ALA A 150 -8.19 -2.65 -10.85
C ALA A 150 -7.44 -3.84 -11.46
N PRO A 151 -7.29 -3.90 -12.80
CA PRO A 151 -6.44 -4.89 -13.44
C PRO A 151 -4.98 -4.73 -13.03
N LEU A 152 -4.19 -5.81 -13.11
CA LEU A 152 -2.81 -5.81 -12.63
C LEU A 152 -1.85 -5.08 -13.60
N GLY A 153 -2.14 -5.07 -14.89
CA GLY A 153 -1.30 -4.49 -15.93
C GLY A 153 -0.85 -3.05 -15.67
N PRO A 154 -1.78 -2.08 -15.50
CA PRO A 154 -1.43 -0.68 -15.23
C PRO A 154 -0.69 -0.49 -13.90
N LEU A 155 -0.95 -1.33 -12.90
CA LEU A 155 -0.24 -1.28 -11.62
C LEU A 155 1.20 -1.76 -11.73
N VAL A 156 1.45 -2.82 -12.52
CA VAL A 156 2.80 -3.31 -12.86
C VAL A 156 3.56 -2.25 -13.65
N TRP A 157 2.89 -1.61 -14.63
CA TRP A 157 3.47 -0.53 -15.43
C TRP A 157 3.91 0.65 -14.58
N ALA A 158 3.04 1.10 -13.69
CA ALA A 158 3.29 2.19 -12.75
C ALA A 158 4.38 1.86 -11.72
N ALA A 159 4.46 0.61 -11.26
CA ALA A 159 5.48 0.17 -10.30
C ALA A 159 6.91 0.38 -10.82
N CYS A 160 7.14 0.28 -12.15
CA CYS A 160 8.43 0.54 -12.78
C CYS A 160 8.88 2.01 -12.64
N GLY A 161 7.96 2.96 -12.44
CA GLY A 161 8.31 4.36 -12.19
C GLY A 161 8.86 4.60 -10.78
N LYS A 162 8.39 3.82 -9.80
CA LYS A 162 8.84 3.94 -8.40
C LYS A 162 10.23 3.34 -8.17
N ASP A 163 10.67 2.43 -9.03
CA ASP A 163 12.00 1.85 -8.99
C ASP A 163 12.53 1.63 -10.42
N GLN A 164 13.48 2.46 -10.81
CA GLN A 164 14.09 2.43 -12.15
C GLN A 164 14.88 1.14 -12.47
N SER A 165 15.17 0.30 -11.48
CA SER A 165 15.80 -1.01 -11.69
C SER A 165 14.81 -2.07 -12.17
N LEU A 166 13.50 -1.78 -12.07
CA LEU A 166 12.42 -2.68 -12.45
C LEU A 166 12.00 -2.47 -13.91
N THR A 167 11.57 -3.57 -14.50
CA THR A 167 10.84 -3.62 -15.77
C THR A 167 9.59 -4.44 -15.57
N PRO A 168 8.53 -4.28 -16.40
CA PRO A 168 7.30 -5.05 -16.24
C PRO A 168 7.54 -6.57 -16.13
N PRO A 169 8.38 -7.20 -17.01
CA PRO A 169 8.69 -8.62 -16.85
C PRO A 169 9.34 -8.98 -15.51
N LYS A 170 10.22 -8.13 -14.97
CA LYS A 170 10.86 -8.38 -13.65
C LYS A 170 9.83 -8.31 -12.52
N VAL A 171 8.89 -7.34 -12.54
CA VAL A 171 7.82 -7.23 -11.56
C VAL A 171 6.93 -8.47 -11.62
N ILE A 172 6.45 -8.85 -12.81
CA ILE A 172 5.61 -10.04 -13.04
C ILE A 172 6.32 -11.31 -12.56
N GLN A 173 7.58 -11.50 -12.93
CA GLN A 173 8.37 -12.65 -12.49
C GLN A 173 8.58 -12.66 -10.97
N GLY A 174 8.79 -11.50 -10.36
CA GLY A 174 8.89 -11.35 -8.91
C GLY A 174 7.62 -11.80 -8.21
N ILE A 175 6.45 -11.34 -8.66
CA ILE A 175 5.16 -11.75 -8.12
C ILE A 175 4.94 -13.26 -8.30
N ARG A 176 5.18 -13.81 -9.49
CA ARG A 176 5.06 -15.27 -9.74
C ARG A 176 5.91 -16.08 -8.76
N ARG A 177 7.16 -15.72 -8.59
CA ARG A 177 8.08 -16.40 -7.67
C ARG A 177 7.59 -16.33 -6.22
N ASN A 178 7.10 -15.17 -5.79
CA ASN A 178 6.78 -14.92 -4.39
C ASN A 178 5.36 -15.35 -4.01
N ALA A 179 4.37 -15.20 -4.92
CA ALA A 179 2.97 -15.48 -4.61
C ALA A 179 2.57 -16.97 -4.67
N PHE A 180 3.33 -17.82 -5.35
CA PHE A 180 2.99 -19.24 -5.54
C PHE A 180 3.78 -20.20 -4.64
N GLY A 181 4.75 -19.69 -3.88
CA GLY A 181 5.58 -20.49 -2.98
C GLY A 181 4.95 -20.86 -1.63
N TYR A 182 3.74 -20.37 -1.32
CA TYR A 182 3.14 -20.50 0.01
C TYR A 182 2.41 -21.81 0.24
N ALA A 183 2.50 -22.31 1.47
CA ALA A 183 1.66 -23.40 1.93
C ALA A 183 0.23 -22.91 2.21
N ASN A 184 -0.74 -23.83 2.16
CA ASN A 184 -2.16 -23.50 2.39
C ASN A 184 -2.40 -22.98 3.82
N GLU A 185 -1.60 -23.45 4.76
CA GLU A 185 -1.63 -23.07 6.18
C GLU A 185 -1.35 -21.59 6.41
N GLU A 186 -0.48 -20.98 5.60
CA GLU A 186 -0.13 -19.55 5.72
C GLU A 186 -1.32 -18.65 5.40
N PHE A 187 -2.18 -19.06 4.46
CA PHE A 187 -3.41 -18.32 4.16
C PHE A 187 -4.47 -18.48 5.25
N LYS A 188 -4.48 -19.61 5.98
CA LYS A 188 -5.42 -19.85 7.08
C LYS A 188 -5.14 -18.96 8.30
N THR A 189 -3.91 -18.47 8.45
CA THR A 189 -3.54 -17.57 9.54
C THR A 189 -3.94 -16.12 9.28
N LEU A 190 -4.30 -15.77 8.05
CA LEU A 190 -4.71 -14.41 7.71
C LEU A 190 -6.10 -14.10 8.28
N SER A 191 -6.19 -13.02 9.03
CA SER A 191 -7.47 -12.50 9.51
C SER A 191 -8.29 -11.98 8.35
N SER A 192 -9.45 -12.60 8.06
CA SER A 192 -10.27 -12.24 6.92
C SER A 192 -11.75 -12.57 7.16
N ILE A 193 -12.65 -11.70 6.69
CA ILE A 193 -14.10 -11.91 6.72
C ILE A 193 -14.51 -13.01 5.73
N ARG A 194 -13.85 -13.09 4.57
CA ARG A 194 -14.07 -14.12 3.56
C ARG A 194 -12.83 -15.02 3.49
N PRO A 195 -12.98 -16.35 3.43
CA PRO A 195 -11.85 -17.25 3.35
C PRO A 195 -10.94 -16.93 2.15
N ILE A 196 -9.65 -16.83 2.41
CA ILE A 196 -8.61 -16.72 1.38
C ILE A 196 -7.92 -18.08 1.31
N THR A 197 -7.95 -18.71 0.13
CA THR A 197 -7.34 -20.04 -0.09
C THR A 197 -6.21 -19.95 -1.10
N ARG A 198 -5.24 -20.84 -0.97
CA ARG A 198 -4.14 -20.98 -1.92
C ARG A 198 -4.64 -21.15 -3.35
N ASP A 199 -5.65 -21.99 -3.55
CA ASP A 199 -6.17 -22.29 -4.89
C ASP A 199 -6.80 -21.06 -5.54
N ARG A 200 -7.59 -20.28 -4.76
CA ARG A 200 -8.13 -18.99 -5.24
C ARG A 200 -7.01 -18.02 -5.62
N VAL A 201 -6.03 -17.85 -4.74
CA VAL A 201 -4.88 -16.98 -5.00
C VAL A 201 -4.16 -17.42 -6.27
N ARG A 202 -3.88 -18.71 -6.41
CA ARG A 202 -3.21 -19.26 -7.59
C ARG A 202 -4.02 -19.03 -8.87
N THR A 203 -5.31 -19.32 -8.86
CA THR A 203 -6.19 -19.17 -10.03
C THR A 203 -6.25 -17.70 -10.47
N VAL A 204 -6.59 -16.80 -9.54
CA VAL A 204 -6.76 -15.36 -9.85
C VAL A 204 -5.46 -14.74 -10.30
N LEU A 205 -4.36 -14.95 -9.57
CA LEU A 205 -3.08 -14.32 -9.91
C LEU A 205 -2.44 -14.94 -11.16
N THR A 206 -2.69 -16.21 -11.51
CA THR A 206 -2.19 -16.78 -12.76
C THR A 206 -2.80 -16.03 -13.95
N SER A 207 -4.12 -15.91 -14.01
CA SER A 207 -4.81 -15.16 -15.07
C SER A 207 -4.38 -13.69 -15.09
N ALA A 208 -4.42 -13.02 -13.94
CA ALA A 208 -4.06 -11.59 -13.89
C ALA A 208 -2.62 -11.29 -14.31
N LEU A 209 -1.67 -12.21 -14.05
CA LEU A 209 -0.28 -12.05 -14.48
C LEU A 209 -0.08 -12.34 -15.97
N GLU A 210 -0.89 -13.21 -16.56
CA GLU A 210 -0.92 -13.46 -18.00
C GLU A 210 -1.49 -12.21 -18.73
N ASP A 211 -2.62 -11.71 -18.26
CA ASP A 211 -3.25 -10.49 -18.80
C ASP A 211 -2.31 -9.28 -18.66
N ALA A 212 -1.68 -9.11 -17.49
CA ALA A 212 -0.71 -8.03 -17.28
C ALA A 212 0.52 -8.13 -18.21
N SER A 213 1.00 -9.35 -18.49
CA SER A 213 2.10 -9.55 -19.44
C SER A 213 1.70 -9.12 -20.84
N ALA A 214 0.54 -9.60 -21.32
CA ALA A 214 0.02 -9.23 -22.64
C ALA A 214 -0.20 -7.71 -22.76
N TYR A 215 -0.82 -7.09 -21.72
CA TYR A 215 -1.02 -5.64 -21.70
C TYR A 215 0.31 -4.86 -21.79
N CYS A 216 1.29 -5.22 -20.95
CA CYS A 216 2.58 -4.52 -20.93
C CYS A 216 3.42 -4.71 -22.18
N GLU A 217 3.28 -5.85 -22.87
CA GLU A 217 4.06 -6.17 -24.07
C GLU A 217 3.43 -5.65 -25.36
N GLU A 218 2.10 -5.63 -25.46
CA GLU A 218 1.39 -5.41 -26.71
C GLU A 218 0.58 -4.11 -26.78
N ILE A 219 0.14 -3.58 -25.62
CA ILE A 219 -0.85 -2.51 -25.57
C ILE A 219 -0.30 -1.23 -24.94
N ALA A 220 0.42 -1.34 -23.82
CA ALA A 220 0.85 -0.17 -23.05
C ALA A 220 1.85 0.70 -23.83
N PRO A 221 1.66 2.04 -23.86
CA PRO A 221 2.56 2.96 -24.56
C PRO A 221 3.97 2.95 -23.94
N ALA A 222 4.96 2.43 -24.67
CA ALA A 222 6.31 2.19 -24.16
C ALA A 222 7.01 3.46 -23.64
N GLU A 223 6.73 4.61 -24.23
CA GLU A 223 7.28 5.92 -23.83
C GLU A 223 6.74 6.44 -22.50
N LEU A 224 5.66 5.86 -22.00
CA LEU A 224 5.00 6.23 -20.76
C LEU A 224 5.22 5.18 -19.64
N VAL A 225 6.21 4.31 -19.77
CA VAL A 225 6.54 3.35 -18.72
C VAL A 225 6.81 4.07 -17.39
N GLY A 226 6.21 3.57 -16.31
CA GLY A 226 6.29 4.21 -15.01
C GLY A 226 5.21 5.24 -14.71
N SER A 227 4.36 5.61 -15.70
CA SER A 227 3.13 6.37 -15.46
C SER A 227 2.00 5.43 -15.03
N LEU A 228 1.04 5.94 -14.27
CA LEU A 228 -0.19 5.24 -13.95
C LEU A 228 -1.33 5.72 -14.86
N PHE A 229 -1.98 4.81 -15.56
CA PHE A 229 -3.13 5.14 -16.38
C PHE A 229 -4.43 4.97 -15.59
N VAL A 230 -5.27 6.00 -15.63
CA VAL A 230 -6.54 6.03 -14.89
C VAL A 230 -7.69 6.56 -15.74
N ASN A 231 -8.92 6.20 -15.34
CA ASN A 231 -10.13 6.81 -15.86
C ASN A 231 -10.46 8.14 -15.14
N SER A 232 -11.60 8.74 -15.45
CA SER A 232 -12.11 9.97 -14.81
C SER A 232 -12.36 9.85 -13.30
N ASP A 233 -12.54 8.63 -12.79
CA ASP A 233 -12.76 8.35 -11.36
C ASP A 233 -11.45 8.00 -10.63
N GLU A 234 -10.30 8.27 -11.26
CA GLU A 234 -8.96 7.97 -10.74
C GLU A 234 -8.70 6.47 -10.49
N ILE A 235 -9.49 5.59 -11.11
CA ILE A 235 -9.32 4.14 -11.03
C ILE A 235 -8.33 3.69 -12.10
N PRO A 236 -7.32 2.87 -11.75
CA PRO A 236 -6.37 2.34 -12.72
C PRO A 236 -7.05 1.49 -13.81
N ILE A 237 -6.68 1.74 -15.07
CA ILE A 237 -7.21 1.05 -16.25
C ILE A 237 -6.10 0.68 -17.22
N GLU A 238 -6.34 -0.33 -18.04
CA GLU A 238 -5.51 -0.71 -19.18
C GLU A 238 -5.77 0.26 -20.34
N ALA A 239 -4.99 1.34 -20.39
CA ALA A 239 -5.15 2.36 -21.43
C ALA A 239 -4.34 2.04 -22.67
N THR A 240 -4.94 2.29 -23.84
CA THR A 240 -4.26 2.30 -25.15
C THR A 240 -3.74 3.70 -25.48
N ALA A 241 -2.81 3.81 -26.43
CA ALA A 241 -2.34 5.09 -26.94
C ALA A 241 -3.52 5.96 -27.46
N GLN A 242 -4.49 5.36 -28.16
CA GLN A 242 -5.67 6.06 -28.67
C GLN A 242 -6.53 6.65 -27.54
N GLN A 243 -6.75 5.90 -26.45
CA GLN A 243 -7.53 6.39 -25.31
C GLN A 243 -6.86 7.58 -24.61
N LEU A 244 -5.53 7.63 -24.59
CA LEU A 244 -4.77 8.78 -24.06
C LEU A 244 -4.88 10.00 -24.97
N GLU A 245 -4.81 9.82 -26.30
CA GLU A 245 -5.03 10.90 -27.28
C GLU A 245 -6.46 11.46 -27.20
N ASP A 246 -7.45 10.59 -27.09
CA ASP A 246 -8.87 10.95 -26.98
C ASP A 246 -9.25 11.48 -25.58
N LYS A 247 -8.31 11.47 -24.62
CA LYS A 247 -8.49 11.88 -23.22
C LYS A 247 -9.59 11.10 -22.48
N THR A 248 -9.89 9.88 -22.91
CA THR A 248 -10.75 8.93 -22.20
C THR A 248 -9.98 8.15 -21.15
N ALA A 249 -8.65 8.19 -21.21
CA ALA A 249 -7.72 7.77 -20.19
C ALA A 249 -6.73 8.91 -19.89
N ILE A 250 -6.20 8.94 -18.66
CA ILE A 250 -5.25 9.94 -18.18
C ILE A 250 -3.97 9.24 -17.72
N ALA A 251 -2.82 9.68 -18.26
CA ALA A 251 -1.53 9.25 -17.78
C ALA A 251 -1.10 10.13 -16.59
N MET A 252 -1.06 9.55 -15.40
CA MET A 252 -0.62 10.22 -14.19
C MET A 252 0.90 10.05 -14.05
N PRO A 253 1.67 11.13 -14.06
CA PRO A 253 3.11 11.06 -13.84
C PRO A 253 3.41 10.84 -12.36
N LEU A 254 4.49 10.13 -12.09
CA LEU A 254 5.04 10.00 -10.75
C LEU A 254 5.56 11.36 -10.26
N ARG A 255 5.25 11.74 -9.02
CA ARG A 255 5.63 13.01 -8.41
C ARG A 255 6.27 12.80 -7.05
N GLN A 256 7.28 13.63 -6.74
CA GLN A 256 7.87 13.70 -5.41
C GLN A 256 7.05 14.68 -4.55
N PHE A 257 6.54 14.22 -3.42
CA PHE A 257 5.77 15.01 -2.45
C PHE A 257 6.58 15.37 -1.21
N ALA A 258 7.59 14.58 -0.84
CA ALA A 258 8.52 14.95 0.21
C ALA A 258 9.62 15.88 -0.34
N ALA A 259 10.03 16.87 0.46
CA ALA A 259 11.27 17.56 0.18
C ALA A 259 12.44 16.58 0.37
N THR A 260 13.31 16.46 -0.62
CA THR A 260 14.55 15.70 -0.46
C THR A 260 15.31 16.27 0.72
N PRO A 261 15.72 15.49 1.73
CA PRO A 261 16.56 15.99 2.79
C PRO A 261 17.81 16.61 2.15
N ILE A 262 18.05 17.89 2.36
CA ILE A 262 19.32 18.52 1.97
C ILE A 262 20.34 17.90 2.91
N VAL A 263 21.11 16.94 2.41
CA VAL A 263 22.31 16.45 3.11
C VAL A 263 23.25 17.65 3.19
N ARG A 264 23.28 18.32 4.32
CA ARG A 264 24.33 19.29 4.62
C ARG A 264 25.60 18.49 4.79
N THR A 265 26.43 18.48 3.78
CA THR A 265 27.85 18.11 3.91
C THR A 265 28.53 19.29 4.58
N ASP A 266 28.68 19.24 5.90
CA ASP A 266 29.64 20.08 6.63
C ASP A 266 31.06 19.51 6.44
#